data_a8213f582ea7cab6a0fd8f35f520d243
#
_entry.id   a8213f582ea7cab6a0fd8f35f520d243
#
_cell.length_a   1.000
_cell.length_b   1.000
_cell.length_c   1.000
_cell.angle_alpha   90.00
_cell.angle_beta   90.00
_cell.angle_gamma   90.00
#
_symmetry.space_group_name_H-M   'P 1'
#
loop_
_entity.id
_entity.type
_entity.pdbx_description
1 polymer ?
#
loop_
_entity_poly.entity_id
_entity_poly.type
_entity_poly.pdbx_seq_one_letter_code
_entity_poly.pdbx_strand_id
1 'polypeptide(L)'
;MKRLVFILLLSLTGFAVHAQSTFTVGDGSFLLDGKPFAIRAAEVHYPRIPQPYWEQRIRMCKALGMNALCIYIFWNVHEQREGEFDFTGGNDIRAFVRLAQKHGLYVIVRPGPYVCAEWEMGGLPWWLLKKRDIRLREQDSYFMERLERFERKVGEQLADLTIDKGGPIIMVQVENEYGSYGEDKAYVAAVRDVIRRSDFDRVQLFQCDWSSNFTKNGLDDLLWTMNFGTGANIDDEFRRLGELRPHSPKMCSEFWSGWFDEWGRPHETRDSHLMVDGLREMMDKGISFSLYMTHGGTNWSHWAGANTPG
;
A
#
# COMPACT_ATOMS: atom_id res chain seq x y z
N MET A 1 5.04 0.55 -76.11
CA MET A 1 4.04 0.79 -75.05
C MET A 1 4.48 0.01 -73.78
N LYS A 2 5.11 0.71 -72.84
CA LYS A 2 5.56 0.08 -71.55
C LYS A 2 4.46 0.35 -70.53
N ARG A 3 3.83 -0.71 -70.00
CA ARG A 3 2.87 -0.60 -68.89
C ARG A 3 3.65 -0.53 -67.55
N LEU A 4 3.53 0.62 -66.85
CA LEU A 4 3.96 0.76 -65.47
C LEU A 4 2.91 0.11 -64.56
N VAL A 5 3.30 -0.88 -63.80
CA VAL A 5 2.49 -1.46 -62.72
C VAL A 5 2.86 -0.69 -61.45
N PHE A 6 1.93 0.09 -60.91
CA PHE A 6 2.07 0.70 -59.58
C PHE A 6 1.66 -0.31 -58.52
N ILE A 7 2.63 -0.81 -57.73
CA ILE A 7 2.35 -1.59 -56.53
C ILE A 7 2.12 -0.62 -55.39
N LEU A 8 0.88 -0.54 -54.93
CA LEU A 8 0.50 0.23 -53.74
C LEU A 8 0.81 -0.62 -52.50
N LEU A 9 1.92 -0.36 -51.81
CA LEU A 9 2.22 -0.93 -50.52
C LEU A 9 1.34 -0.25 -49.45
N LEU A 10 0.24 -0.86 -49.05
CA LEU A 10 -0.50 -0.51 -47.84
C LEU A 10 0.33 -0.92 -46.63
N SER A 11 0.99 0.03 -45.97
CA SER A 11 1.57 -0.17 -44.64
C SER A 11 0.43 -0.20 -43.64
N LEU A 12 0.02 -1.43 -43.26
CA LEU A 12 -0.79 -1.65 -42.06
C LEU A 12 0.06 -1.33 -40.84
N THR A 13 0.00 -0.11 -40.36
CA THR A 13 0.43 0.20 -38.99
C THR A 13 -0.59 -0.40 -38.06
N GLY A 14 -0.35 -1.64 -37.64
CA GLY A 14 -1.10 -2.29 -36.60
C GLY A 14 -0.88 -1.50 -35.31
N PHE A 15 -1.88 -0.73 -34.89
CA PHE A 15 -1.96 -0.28 -33.51
C PHE A 15 -2.10 -1.56 -32.67
N ALA A 16 -1.01 -1.98 -32.02
CA ALA A 16 -1.08 -2.96 -30.98
C ALA A 16 -1.92 -2.33 -29.84
N VAL A 17 -3.20 -2.66 -29.80
CA VAL A 17 -4.02 -2.43 -28.61
C VAL A 17 -3.40 -3.31 -27.55
N HIS A 18 -2.56 -2.73 -26.68
CA HIS A 18 -2.12 -3.42 -25.49
C HIS A 18 -3.41 -3.67 -24.67
N ALA A 19 -3.81 -4.92 -24.57
CA ALA A 19 -4.87 -5.31 -23.66
C ALA A 19 -4.48 -4.80 -22.26
N GLN A 20 -5.37 -4.06 -21.63
CA GLN A 20 -5.16 -3.60 -20.25
C GLN A 20 -5.02 -4.82 -19.35
N SER A 21 -3.98 -4.87 -18.53
CA SER A 21 -3.80 -5.93 -17.56
C SER A 21 -4.91 -5.90 -16.51
N THR A 22 -5.32 -7.05 -16.06
CA THR A 22 -6.35 -7.20 -15.02
C THR A 22 -5.76 -7.79 -13.76
N PHE A 23 -6.16 -7.27 -12.61
CA PHE A 23 -5.83 -7.86 -11.31
C PHE A 23 -7.13 -8.12 -10.55
N THR A 24 -7.34 -9.37 -10.15
CA THR A 24 -8.57 -9.80 -9.48
C THR A 24 -8.29 -10.79 -8.36
N VAL A 25 -9.27 -10.99 -7.49
CA VAL A 25 -9.26 -12.04 -6.48
C VAL A 25 -9.99 -13.25 -7.05
N GLY A 26 -9.30 -14.39 -7.09
CA GLY A 26 -9.85 -15.70 -7.46
C GLY A 26 -10.10 -16.58 -6.23
N ASP A 27 -10.39 -17.85 -6.46
CA ASP A 27 -10.57 -18.84 -5.38
C ASP A 27 -9.21 -19.15 -4.73
N GLY A 28 -8.99 -18.59 -3.55
CA GLY A 28 -7.76 -18.77 -2.75
C GLY A 28 -6.49 -18.16 -3.35
N SER A 29 -6.57 -17.39 -4.43
CA SER A 29 -5.40 -16.79 -5.06
C SER A 29 -5.68 -15.41 -5.66
N PHE A 30 -4.65 -14.58 -5.77
CA PHE A 30 -4.69 -13.42 -6.66
C PHE A 30 -4.51 -13.88 -8.10
N LEU A 31 -5.14 -13.17 -9.03
CA LEU A 31 -5.04 -13.42 -10.46
C LEU A 31 -4.54 -12.16 -11.18
N LEU A 32 -3.50 -12.32 -11.98
CA LEU A 32 -3.02 -11.32 -12.92
C LEU A 32 -3.26 -11.84 -14.33
N ASP A 33 -4.07 -11.12 -15.10
CA ASP A 33 -4.50 -11.56 -16.44
C ASP A 33 -5.08 -12.98 -16.44
N GLY A 34 -5.88 -13.28 -15.41
CA GLY A 34 -6.52 -14.58 -15.20
C GLY A 34 -5.59 -15.71 -14.76
N LYS A 35 -4.31 -15.43 -14.49
CA LYS A 35 -3.33 -16.43 -14.03
C LYS A 35 -2.99 -16.22 -12.55
N PRO A 36 -2.77 -17.30 -11.78
CA PRO A 36 -2.34 -17.19 -10.39
C PRO A 36 -1.10 -16.30 -10.24
N PHE A 37 -1.16 -15.37 -9.30
CA PHE A 37 -0.11 -14.37 -9.06
C PHE A 37 0.18 -14.24 -7.58
N ALA A 38 1.36 -14.64 -7.15
CA ALA A 38 1.84 -14.40 -5.80
C ALA A 38 2.53 -13.04 -5.71
N ILE A 39 2.00 -12.15 -4.86
CA ILE A 39 2.59 -10.84 -4.60
C ILE A 39 3.80 -11.01 -3.69
N ARG A 40 4.94 -10.49 -4.11
CA ARG A 40 6.15 -10.30 -3.30
C ARG A 40 6.47 -8.81 -3.31
N ALA A 41 5.94 -8.11 -2.30
CA ALA A 41 6.08 -6.67 -2.22
C ALA A 41 7.23 -6.25 -1.30
N ALA A 42 7.84 -5.12 -1.64
CA ALA A 42 8.80 -4.41 -0.82
C ALA A 42 8.15 -3.13 -0.30
N GLU A 43 8.03 -2.98 1.02
CA GLU A 43 7.61 -1.71 1.62
C GLU A 43 8.75 -0.70 1.54
N VAL A 44 8.51 0.43 0.87
CA VAL A 44 9.49 1.51 0.63
C VAL A 44 8.80 2.86 0.76
N HIS A 45 9.27 3.69 1.66
CA HIS A 45 8.67 5.00 1.95
C HIS A 45 9.44 6.10 1.21
N TYR A 46 8.88 6.62 0.11
CA TYR A 46 9.51 7.63 -0.75
C TYR A 46 9.96 8.90 0.00
N PRO A 47 9.26 9.42 1.05
CA PRO A 47 9.72 10.63 1.74
C PRO A 47 10.98 10.41 2.59
N ARG A 48 11.30 9.14 2.91
CA ARG A 48 12.52 8.74 3.64
C ARG A 48 13.74 8.57 2.74
N ILE A 49 13.59 8.84 1.44
CA ILE A 49 14.64 8.63 0.43
C ILE A 49 14.75 9.89 -0.43
N PRO A 50 15.92 10.54 -0.49
CA PRO A 50 16.10 11.65 -1.42
C PRO A 50 15.77 11.23 -2.86
N GLN A 51 15.00 12.05 -3.57
CA GLN A 51 14.48 11.73 -4.91
C GLN A 51 15.52 11.17 -5.89
N PRO A 52 16.78 11.67 -5.96
CA PRO A 52 17.79 11.13 -6.88
C PRO A 52 18.14 9.65 -6.63
N TYR A 53 17.83 9.11 -5.45
CA TYR A 53 18.11 7.71 -5.10
C TYR A 53 16.90 6.78 -5.29
N TRP A 54 15.71 7.28 -5.62
CA TRP A 54 14.52 6.45 -5.80
C TRP A 54 14.73 5.31 -6.79
N GLU A 55 15.26 5.62 -7.97
CA GLU A 55 15.47 4.61 -9.01
C GLU A 55 16.43 3.51 -8.56
N GLN A 56 17.50 3.87 -7.87
CA GLN A 56 18.44 2.88 -7.33
C GLN A 56 17.74 1.93 -6.33
N ARG A 57 16.94 2.46 -5.39
CA ARG A 57 16.24 1.66 -4.38
C ARG A 57 15.20 0.74 -5.03
N ILE A 58 14.44 1.23 -5.99
CA ILE A 58 13.47 0.44 -6.78
C ILE A 58 14.17 -0.70 -7.53
N ARG A 59 15.30 -0.43 -8.15
CA ARG A 59 16.11 -1.46 -8.82
C ARG A 59 16.63 -2.52 -7.85
N MET A 60 17.04 -2.12 -6.64
CA MET A 60 17.47 -3.06 -5.60
C MET A 60 16.31 -3.96 -5.16
N CYS A 61 15.10 -3.43 -4.94
CA CYS A 61 13.91 -4.22 -4.65
C CYS A 61 13.63 -5.23 -5.78
N LYS A 62 13.73 -4.79 -7.04
CA LYS A 62 13.58 -5.70 -8.19
C LYS A 62 14.63 -6.81 -8.21
N ALA A 63 15.90 -6.47 -7.94
CA ALA A 63 17.00 -7.43 -7.88
C ALA A 63 16.85 -8.43 -6.72
N LEU A 64 16.19 -8.04 -5.63
CA LEU A 64 15.83 -8.92 -4.52
C LEU A 64 14.73 -9.93 -4.88
N GLY A 65 14.14 -9.84 -6.07
CA GLY A 65 13.08 -10.75 -6.53
C GLY A 65 11.66 -10.27 -6.21
N MET A 66 11.49 -9.03 -5.77
CA MET A 66 10.18 -8.44 -5.57
C MET A 66 9.49 -8.15 -6.92
N ASN A 67 8.17 -8.29 -6.96
CA ASN A 67 7.34 -8.00 -8.13
C ASN A 67 6.38 -6.83 -7.90
N ALA A 68 6.34 -6.31 -6.67
CA ALA A 68 5.56 -5.13 -6.30
C ALA A 68 6.33 -4.24 -5.31
N LEU A 69 5.97 -2.96 -5.27
CA LEU A 69 6.28 -2.06 -4.15
C LEU A 69 5.01 -1.83 -3.34
N CYS A 70 5.17 -1.69 -2.02
CA CYS A 70 4.13 -1.21 -1.12
C CYS A 70 4.55 0.17 -0.60
N ILE A 71 3.64 1.15 -0.64
CA ILE A 71 3.94 2.53 -0.28
C ILE A 71 2.84 3.13 0.59
N TYR A 72 3.23 3.77 1.69
CA TYR A 72 2.34 4.67 2.41
C TYR A 72 2.31 6.06 1.79
N ILE A 73 1.14 6.72 1.86
CA ILE A 73 0.99 8.14 1.55
C ILE A 73 0.81 8.89 2.86
N PHE A 74 1.76 9.73 3.19
CA PHE A 74 1.80 10.43 4.48
C PHE A 74 1.04 11.75 4.36
N TRP A 75 -0.14 11.85 4.93
CA TRP A 75 -0.98 13.04 4.83
C TRP A 75 -0.24 14.31 5.30
N ASN A 76 0.45 14.23 6.45
CA ASN A 76 1.19 15.38 7.00
C ASN A 76 2.40 15.82 6.16
N VAL A 77 2.91 14.97 5.26
CA VAL A 77 3.96 15.36 4.29
C VAL A 77 3.37 16.20 3.17
N HIS A 78 2.21 15.79 2.66
CA HIS A 78 1.59 16.41 1.50
C HIS A 78 0.73 17.63 1.84
N GLU A 79 0.25 17.76 3.07
CA GLU A 79 -0.57 18.87 3.55
C GLU A 79 -0.02 19.38 4.91
N GLN A 80 1.17 19.97 4.89
CA GLN A 80 1.81 20.51 6.10
C GLN A 80 1.05 21.72 6.67
N ARG A 81 0.29 22.43 5.83
CA ARG A 81 -0.66 23.46 6.21
C ARG A 81 -2.01 23.15 5.61
N GLU A 82 -3.06 23.36 6.39
CA GLU A 82 -4.42 23.06 5.98
C GLU A 82 -4.78 23.73 4.63
N GLY A 83 -5.12 22.91 3.62
CA GLY A 83 -5.49 23.36 2.28
C GLY A 83 -4.31 23.59 1.32
N GLU A 84 -3.06 23.52 1.78
CA GLU A 84 -1.88 23.66 0.94
C GLU A 84 -1.27 22.28 0.65
N PHE A 85 -1.46 21.77 -0.57
CA PHE A 85 -0.99 20.44 -0.97
C PHE A 85 0.30 20.52 -1.78
N ASP A 86 1.26 19.65 -1.46
CA ASP A 86 2.53 19.52 -2.16
C ASP A 86 2.75 18.08 -2.64
N PHE A 87 2.78 17.89 -3.96
CA PHE A 87 3.12 16.66 -4.66
C PHE A 87 4.30 16.88 -5.62
N THR A 88 5.27 17.70 -5.23
CA THR A 88 6.42 18.04 -6.06
C THR A 88 7.74 17.54 -5.48
N GLY A 89 8.78 17.43 -6.30
CA GLY A 89 10.12 17.03 -5.85
C GLY A 89 10.13 15.71 -5.09
N GLY A 90 10.59 15.72 -3.84
CA GLY A 90 10.60 14.53 -2.96
C GLY A 90 9.23 14.03 -2.54
N ASN A 91 8.17 14.83 -2.78
CA ASN A 91 6.78 14.49 -2.50
C ASN A 91 6.01 14.06 -3.76
N ASP A 92 6.66 13.94 -4.92
CA ASP A 92 6.02 13.54 -6.18
C ASP A 92 5.72 12.02 -6.19
N ILE A 93 4.61 11.65 -5.56
CA ILE A 93 4.15 10.25 -5.50
C ILE A 93 3.86 9.67 -6.88
N ARG A 94 3.41 10.52 -7.83
CA ARG A 94 3.14 10.09 -9.19
C ARG A 94 4.44 9.67 -9.90
N ALA A 95 5.48 10.49 -9.79
CA ALA A 95 6.79 10.16 -10.34
C ALA A 95 7.35 8.88 -9.73
N PHE A 96 7.19 8.67 -8.41
CA PHE A 96 7.64 7.45 -7.74
C PHE A 96 6.91 6.20 -8.27
N VAL A 97 5.58 6.25 -8.42
CA VAL A 97 4.76 5.16 -8.95
C VAL A 97 5.11 4.88 -10.44
N ARG A 98 5.29 5.92 -11.25
CA ARG A 98 5.73 5.77 -12.64
C ARG A 98 7.12 5.14 -12.74
N LEU A 99 8.00 5.47 -11.82
CA LEU A 99 9.33 4.88 -11.76
C LEU A 99 9.29 3.38 -11.42
N ALA A 100 8.41 2.97 -10.50
CA ALA A 100 8.14 1.55 -10.23
C ALA A 100 7.63 0.83 -11.50
N GLN A 101 6.67 1.43 -12.21
CA GLN A 101 6.15 0.91 -13.47
C GLN A 101 7.26 0.75 -14.54
N LYS A 102 8.13 1.75 -14.69
CA LYS A 102 9.28 1.71 -15.60
C LYS A 102 10.16 0.48 -15.36
N HIS A 103 10.31 0.06 -14.11
CA HIS A 103 11.09 -1.11 -13.71
C HIS A 103 10.27 -2.40 -13.66
N GLY A 104 9.02 -2.39 -14.13
CA GLY A 104 8.15 -3.57 -14.17
C GLY A 104 7.77 -4.09 -12.79
N LEU A 105 7.54 -3.18 -11.83
CA LEU A 105 6.99 -3.46 -10.51
C LEU A 105 5.55 -2.97 -10.43
N TYR A 106 4.67 -3.78 -9.88
CA TYR A 106 3.34 -3.35 -9.46
C TYR A 106 3.43 -2.49 -8.20
N VAL A 107 2.32 -1.84 -7.83
CA VAL A 107 2.29 -0.96 -6.65
C VAL A 107 1.04 -1.25 -5.82
N ILE A 108 1.23 -1.32 -4.51
CA ILE A 108 0.18 -1.33 -3.50
C ILE A 108 0.24 0.03 -2.82
N VAL A 109 -0.87 0.76 -2.81
CA VAL A 109 -0.97 2.09 -2.21
C VAL A 109 -1.69 2.01 -0.87
N ARG A 110 -1.13 2.65 0.15
CA ARG A 110 -1.67 2.69 1.51
C ARG A 110 -1.88 4.15 1.93
N PRO A 111 -3.02 4.79 1.54
CA PRO A 111 -3.21 6.23 1.70
C PRO A 111 -3.58 6.66 3.13
N GLY A 112 -3.96 5.73 3.96
CA GLY A 112 -4.31 6.02 5.35
C GLY A 112 -5.81 6.09 5.61
N PRO A 113 -6.27 7.09 6.40
CA PRO A 113 -5.64 8.35 6.85
C PRO A 113 -4.50 8.21 7.85
N TYR A 114 -4.55 7.23 8.73
CA TYR A 114 -3.48 6.88 9.65
C TYR A 114 -2.61 5.80 9.01
N VAL A 115 -1.30 5.98 9.03
CA VAL A 115 -0.36 5.04 8.39
C VAL A 115 0.62 4.41 9.39
N CYS A 116 0.61 4.82 10.66
CA CYS A 116 1.56 4.37 11.66
C CYS A 116 3.01 4.67 11.26
N ALA A 117 3.69 3.69 10.71
CA ALA A 117 4.96 3.77 9.97
C ALA A 117 6.13 4.37 10.75
N GLU A 118 6.11 4.32 12.10
CA GLU A 118 7.10 4.99 12.95
C GLU A 118 7.31 6.45 12.49
N TRP A 119 6.20 7.11 12.14
CA TRP A 119 6.16 8.45 11.58
C TRP A 119 5.39 9.39 12.50
N GLU A 120 5.76 10.68 12.49
CA GLU A 120 5.11 11.71 13.31
C GLU A 120 3.58 11.67 13.18
N MET A 121 2.89 11.56 14.32
CA MET A 121 1.43 11.40 14.44
C MET A 121 0.84 10.29 13.55
N GLY A 122 1.63 9.27 13.19
CA GLY A 122 1.20 8.21 12.27
C GLY A 122 0.74 8.75 10.91
N GLY A 123 1.32 9.85 10.45
CA GLY A 123 1.01 10.50 9.17
C GLY A 123 -0.12 11.52 9.23
N LEU A 124 -0.84 11.66 10.35
CA LEU A 124 -1.90 12.66 10.49
C LEU A 124 -1.32 14.08 10.63
N PRO A 125 -1.91 15.09 9.97
CA PRO A 125 -1.43 16.46 10.09
C PRO A 125 -1.66 17.06 11.47
N TRP A 126 -0.64 17.69 12.02
CA TRP A 126 -0.69 18.34 13.33
C TRP A 126 -1.75 19.46 13.43
N TRP A 127 -2.06 20.12 12.31
CA TRP A 127 -3.03 21.22 12.28
C TRP A 127 -4.48 20.74 12.54
N LEU A 128 -4.77 19.44 12.44
CA LEU A 128 -6.05 18.87 12.87
C LEU A 128 -6.31 19.15 14.35
N LEU A 129 -5.26 19.17 15.19
CA LEU A 129 -5.34 19.41 16.63
C LEU A 129 -5.71 20.86 16.98
N LYS A 130 -5.79 21.79 16.02
CA LYS A 130 -6.33 23.14 16.26
C LYS A 130 -7.79 23.10 16.68
N LYS A 131 -8.55 22.10 16.25
CA LYS A 131 -9.89 21.82 16.76
C LYS A 131 -9.77 21.02 18.06
N ARG A 132 -10.04 21.68 19.20
CA ARG A 132 -9.78 21.14 20.55
C ARG A 132 -10.56 19.86 20.87
N ASP A 133 -11.75 19.70 20.31
CA ASP A 133 -12.68 18.58 20.51
C ASP A 133 -12.64 17.59 19.35
N ILE A 134 -11.58 17.60 18.55
CA ILE A 134 -11.44 16.68 17.42
C ILE A 134 -11.34 15.24 17.91
N ARG A 135 -12.04 14.36 17.20
CA ARG A 135 -11.91 12.91 17.36
C ARG A 135 -11.26 12.32 16.11
N LEU A 136 -9.98 12.01 16.26
CA LEU A 136 -9.19 11.43 15.18
C LEU A 136 -9.57 9.96 14.98
N ARG A 137 -9.56 9.49 13.73
CA ARG A 137 -9.91 8.12 13.36
C ARG A 137 -11.32 7.72 13.85
N GLU A 138 -12.25 8.67 13.81
CA GLU A 138 -13.66 8.52 14.09
C GLU A 138 -14.51 9.30 13.09
N GLN A 139 -15.84 9.14 13.13
CA GLN A 139 -16.76 9.89 12.29
C GLN A 139 -16.95 11.34 12.79
N ASP A 140 -15.88 12.04 13.12
CA ASP A 140 -15.89 13.48 13.38
C ASP A 140 -16.04 14.21 12.04
N SER A 141 -17.03 15.08 11.92
CA SER A 141 -17.35 15.75 10.66
C SER A 141 -16.18 16.61 10.13
N TYR A 142 -15.45 17.26 11.04
CA TYR A 142 -14.29 18.07 10.68
C TYR A 142 -13.15 17.19 10.16
N PHE A 143 -12.89 16.07 10.83
CA PHE A 143 -11.87 15.10 10.40
C PHE A 143 -12.22 14.49 9.04
N MET A 144 -13.45 13.97 8.89
CA MET A 144 -13.88 13.30 7.67
C MET A 144 -13.93 14.22 6.44
N GLU A 145 -14.34 15.49 6.60
CA GLU A 145 -14.31 16.47 5.50
C GLU A 145 -12.89 16.73 4.98
N ARG A 146 -11.92 16.80 5.89
CA ARG A 146 -10.51 17.04 5.53
C ARG A 146 -9.87 15.80 4.94
N LEU A 147 -10.20 14.65 5.48
CA LEU A 147 -9.79 13.37 4.90
C LEU A 147 -10.29 13.23 3.46
N GLU A 148 -11.57 13.50 3.20
CA GLU A 148 -12.13 13.41 1.84
C GLU A 148 -11.41 14.38 0.88
N ARG A 149 -11.07 15.57 1.35
CA ARG A 149 -10.30 16.53 0.55
C ARG A 149 -8.89 16.02 0.24
N PHE A 150 -8.21 15.43 1.22
CA PHE A 150 -6.88 14.85 1.04
C PHE A 150 -6.91 13.65 0.08
N GLU A 151 -7.81 12.69 0.32
CA GLU A 151 -7.92 11.48 -0.51
C GLU A 151 -8.25 11.83 -1.97
N ARG A 152 -9.09 12.83 -2.21
CA ARG A 152 -9.33 13.33 -3.57
C ARG A 152 -8.04 13.86 -4.20
N LYS A 153 -7.18 14.56 -3.44
CA LYS A 153 -5.88 15.01 -3.94
C LYS A 153 -4.94 13.85 -4.26
N VAL A 154 -4.97 12.79 -3.46
CA VAL A 154 -4.25 11.54 -3.77
C VAL A 154 -4.82 10.92 -5.06
N GLY A 155 -6.13 10.85 -5.21
CA GLY A 155 -6.79 10.38 -6.42
C GLY A 155 -6.40 11.16 -7.67
N GLU A 156 -6.35 12.50 -7.60
CA GLU A 156 -5.86 13.36 -8.69
C GLU A 156 -4.43 12.99 -9.15
N GLN A 157 -3.60 12.45 -8.26
CA GLN A 157 -2.23 12.02 -8.59
C GLN A 157 -2.15 10.58 -9.12
N LEU A 158 -2.96 9.67 -8.61
CA LEU A 158 -2.72 8.25 -8.75
C LEU A 158 -3.86 7.46 -9.42
N ALA A 159 -5.09 7.96 -9.46
CA ALA A 159 -6.23 7.18 -9.91
C ALA A 159 -6.18 6.76 -11.39
N ASP A 160 -5.46 7.48 -12.24
CA ASP A 160 -5.20 7.09 -13.64
C ASP A 160 -4.03 6.09 -13.79
N LEU A 161 -3.38 5.73 -12.66
CA LEU A 161 -2.30 4.74 -12.60
C LEU A 161 -2.76 3.39 -12.06
N THR A 162 -4.05 3.17 -11.89
CA THR A 162 -4.61 1.87 -11.53
C THR A 162 -4.48 0.88 -12.69
N ILE A 163 -4.44 -0.40 -12.38
CA ILE A 163 -4.16 -1.45 -13.36
C ILE A 163 -5.23 -1.52 -14.46
N ASP A 164 -6.48 -1.27 -14.13
CA ASP A 164 -7.58 -1.18 -15.09
C ASP A 164 -7.46 0.00 -16.07
N LYS A 165 -6.59 0.98 -15.76
CA LYS A 165 -6.24 2.10 -16.64
C LYS A 165 -4.83 1.98 -17.25
N GLY A 166 -4.20 0.80 -17.11
CA GLY A 166 -2.86 0.49 -17.65
C GLY A 166 -1.69 0.96 -16.79
N GLY A 167 -1.95 1.37 -15.55
CA GLY A 167 -0.95 1.69 -14.54
C GLY A 167 -0.49 0.47 -13.74
N PRO A 168 0.43 0.66 -12.80
CA PRO A 168 0.97 -0.42 -11.98
C PRO A 168 0.20 -0.67 -10.68
N ILE A 169 -0.77 0.16 -10.29
CA ILE A 169 -1.45 0.07 -9.00
C ILE A 169 -2.46 -1.08 -9.03
N ILE A 170 -2.23 -2.10 -8.18
CA ILE A 170 -3.06 -3.32 -8.12
C ILE A 170 -3.98 -3.35 -6.91
N MET A 171 -3.60 -2.68 -5.80
CA MET A 171 -4.38 -2.67 -4.55
C MET A 171 -4.28 -1.32 -3.86
N VAL A 172 -5.35 -0.93 -3.15
CA VAL A 172 -5.39 0.27 -2.29
C VAL A 172 -5.94 -0.11 -0.92
N GLN A 173 -5.24 0.29 0.15
CA GLN A 173 -5.61 0.02 1.52
C GLN A 173 -6.64 1.01 2.04
N VAL A 174 -7.52 0.53 2.89
CA VAL A 174 -8.49 1.31 3.67
C VAL A 174 -8.07 1.30 5.13
N GLU A 175 -7.73 2.47 5.68
CA GLU A 175 -7.24 2.63 7.05
C GLU A 175 -5.93 1.83 7.30
N ASN A 176 -5.49 1.73 8.56
CA ASN A 176 -4.37 0.88 8.94
C ASN A 176 -4.57 0.33 10.35
N GLU A 177 -4.62 -1.00 10.48
CA GLU A 177 -4.71 -1.71 11.76
C GLU A 177 -5.76 -1.10 12.71
N TYR A 178 -6.92 -0.72 12.15
CA TYR A 178 -7.93 0.00 12.92
C TYR A 178 -8.47 -0.79 14.09
N GLY A 179 -8.47 -2.12 14.04
CA GLY A 179 -8.88 -2.98 15.13
C GLY A 179 -8.00 -2.93 16.37
N SER A 180 -6.78 -2.43 16.23
CA SER A 180 -5.88 -2.12 17.35
C SER A 180 -6.18 -0.76 18.00
N TYR A 181 -6.96 0.10 17.32
CA TYR A 181 -7.35 1.44 17.77
C TYR A 181 -8.82 1.52 18.21
N GLY A 182 -9.72 0.93 17.42
CA GLY A 182 -11.17 1.04 17.65
C GLY A 182 -11.97 -0.09 17.01
N GLU A 183 -13.30 -0.03 17.20
CA GLU A 183 -14.24 -1.05 16.71
C GLU A 183 -15.37 -0.47 15.85
N ASP A 184 -15.25 0.81 15.43
CA ASP A 184 -16.30 1.49 14.64
C ASP A 184 -16.25 1.10 13.17
N LYS A 185 -16.99 0.05 12.81
CA LYS A 185 -17.16 -0.39 11.41
C LYS A 185 -17.72 0.72 10.50
N ALA A 186 -18.57 1.60 11.04
CA ALA A 186 -19.16 2.67 10.25
C ALA A 186 -18.13 3.72 9.87
N TYR A 187 -17.14 4.00 10.74
CA TYR A 187 -16.01 4.84 10.40
C TYR A 187 -15.15 4.20 9.28
N VAL A 188 -14.79 2.92 9.42
CA VAL A 188 -14.00 2.23 8.37
C VAL A 188 -14.75 2.20 7.04
N ALA A 189 -16.07 1.99 7.06
CA ALA A 189 -16.91 2.08 5.87
C ALA A 189 -16.92 3.48 5.25
N ALA A 190 -16.96 4.53 6.08
CA ALA A 190 -16.87 5.91 5.60
C ALA A 190 -15.51 6.21 4.94
N VAL A 191 -14.39 5.73 5.50
CA VAL A 191 -13.06 5.84 4.88
C VAL A 191 -13.01 5.10 3.54
N ARG A 192 -13.50 3.86 3.48
CA ARG A 192 -13.63 3.10 2.22
C ARG A 192 -14.39 3.89 1.15
N ASP A 193 -15.50 4.49 1.53
CA ASP A 193 -16.35 5.24 0.60
C ASP A 193 -15.68 6.54 0.13
N VAL A 194 -14.89 7.20 0.99
CA VAL A 194 -14.03 8.32 0.62
C VAL A 194 -13.01 7.90 -0.44
N ILE A 195 -12.30 6.79 -0.21
CA ILE A 195 -11.31 6.26 -1.16
C ILE A 195 -11.98 5.92 -2.50
N ARG A 196 -13.14 5.28 -2.50
CA ARG A 196 -13.91 5.01 -3.73
C ARG A 196 -14.28 6.28 -4.49
N ARG A 197 -14.77 7.31 -3.77
CA ARG A 197 -15.09 8.62 -4.39
C ARG A 197 -13.87 9.40 -4.87
N SER A 198 -12.68 8.96 -4.50
CA SER A 198 -11.39 9.50 -4.98
C SER A 198 -10.87 8.74 -6.21
N ASP A 199 -11.78 8.15 -6.99
CA ASP A 199 -11.53 7.43 -8.25
C ASP A 199 -10.75 6.10 -8.11
N PHE A 200 -10.79 5.49 -6.92
CA PHE A 200 -10.26 4.15 -6.64
C PHE A 200 -11.36 3.08 -6.54
N ASP A 201 -12.51 3.29 -7.19
CA ASP A 201 -13.67 2.41 -7.12
C ASP A 201 -13.50 1.07 -7.86
N ARG A 202 -12.55 0.97 -8.80
CA ARG A 202 -12.31 -0.22 -9.63
C ARG A 202 -11.06 -1.01 -9.26
N VAL A 203 -10.22 -0.48 -8.39
CA VAL A 203 -9.04 -1.19 -7.91
C VAL A 203 -9.41 -2.07 -6.71
N GLN A 204 -8.69 -3.17 -6.49
CA GLN A 204 -8.91 -4.02 -5.32
C GLN A 204 -8.62 -3.25 -4.03
N LEU A 205 -9.66 -3.03 -3.21
CA LEU A 205 -9.50 -2.47 -1.87
C LEU A 205 -9.27 -3.56 -0.83
N PHE A 206 -8.48 -3.25 0.20
CA PHE A 206 -8.18 -4.18 1.28
C PHE A 206 -8.04 -3.48 2.63
N GLN A 207 -8.21 -4.25 3.71
CA GLN A 207 -7.87 -3.89 5.08
C GLN A 207 -6.74 -4.78 5.58
N CYS A 208 -5.84 -4.23 6.39
CA CYS A 208 -4.86 -5.01 7.13
C CYS A 208 -5.09 -4.90 8.64
N ASP A 209 -4.82 -5.98 9.36
CA ASP A 209 -4.85 -6.00 10.82
C ASP A 209 -4.20 -7.29 11.36
N TRP A 210 -4.12 -7.39 12.68
CA TRP A 210 -3.87 -8.66 13.36
C TRP A 210 -5.05 -9.61 13.11
N SER A 211 -4.78 -10.89 12.98
CA SER A 211 -5.81 -11.91 12.69
C SER A 211 -6.99 -11.89 13.68
N SER A 212 -6.73 -11.53 14.94
CA SER A 212 -7.75 -11.43 15.99
C SER A 212 -8.73 -10.25 15.83
N ASN A 213 -8.37 -9.22 15.10
CA ASN A 213 -9.12 -7.95 15.04
C ASN A 213 -10.19 -7.90 13.96
N PHE A 214 -10.10 -8.72 12.92
CA PHE A 214 -11.03 -8.66 11.78
C PHE A 214 -12.49 -8.93 12.14
N THR A 215 -12.76 -9.68 13.21
CA THR A 215 -14.13 -9.90 13.67
C THR A 215 -14.78 -8.65 14.27
N LYS A 216 -13.98 -7.64 14.64
CA LYS A 216 -14.45 -6.40 15.26
C LYS A 216 -14.85 -5.36 14.22
N ASN A 217 -14.02 -5.11 13.24
CA ASN A 217 -14.20 -4.01 12.27
C ASN A 217 -13.97 -4.38 10.80
N GLY A 218 -13.73 -5.64 10.49
CA GLY A 218 -13.58 -6.10 9.12
C GLY A 218 -14.85 -5.86 8.29
N LEU A 219 -14.70 -5.25 7.10
CA LEU A 219 -15.77 -5.06 6.14
C LEU A 219 -15.82 -6.24 5.17
N ASP A 220 -17.01 -6.73 4.88
CA ASP A 220 -17.20 -7.94 4.07
C ASP A 220 -16.86 -7.74 2.59
N ASP A 221 -16.95 -6.52 2.11
CA ASP A 221 -16.64 -6.13 0.74
C ASP A 221 -15.18 -5.71 0.50
N LEU A 222 -14.32 -5.84 1.52
CA LEU A 222 -12.89 -5.64 1.41
C LEU A 222 -12.13 -6.96 1.52
N LEU A 223 -10.99 -7.05 0.87
CA LEU A 223 -10.03 -8.13 1.11
C LEU A 223 -9.39 -7.92 2.49
N TRP A 224 -9.19 -9.02 3.25
CA TRP A 224 -8.49 -8.96 4.53
C TRP A 224 -7.09 -9.53 4.39
N THR A 225 -6.10 -8.78 4.86
CA THR A 225 -4.69 -9.17 4.89
C THR A 225 -4.15 -9.11 6.32
N MET A 226 -3.26 -10.03 6.66
CA MET A 226 -2.71 -10.16 8.01
C MET A 226 -1.43 -9.36 8.15
N ASN A 227 -1.15 -8.86 9.36
CA ASN A 227 0.13 -8.30 9.74
C ASN A 227 0.73 -9.14 10.87
N PHE A 228 1.97 -9.60 10.71
CA PHE A 228 2.70 -10.35 11.74
C PHE A 228 4.21 -10.30 11.48
N GLY A 229 4.99 -10.63 12.49
CA GLY A 229 6.46 -10.59 12.43
C GLY A 229 7.14 -11.94 12.29
N THR A 230 8.46 -11.90 12.23
CA THR A 230 9.34 -13.07 12.24
C THR A 230 9.07 -13.95 13.46
N GLY A 231 9.09 -15.26 13.25
CA GLY A 231 8.82 -16.26 14.29
C GLY A 231 7.34 -16.51 14.57
N ALA A 232 6.41 -15.84 13.87
CA ALA A 232 4.98 -16.15 13.97
C ALA A 232 4.67 -17.55 13.43
N ASN A 233 3.67 -18.20 14.00
CA ASN A 233 3.10 -19.42 13.43
C ASN A 233 2.16 -19.03 12.26
N ILE A 234 2.66 -19.14 11.05
CA ILE A 234 1.96 -18.68 9.83
C ILE A 234 0.61 -19.40 9.63
N ASP A 235 0.52 -20.68 9.99
CA ASP A 235 -0.74 -21.41 9.88
C ASP A 235 -1.79 -20.90 10.85
N ASP A 236 -1.41 -20.57 12.08
CA ASP A 236 -2.33 -19.99 13.08
C ASP A 236 -2.79 -18.58 12.68
N GLU A 237 -1.89 -17.76 12.11
CA GLU A 237 -2.24 -16.42 11.65
C GLU A 237 -3.30 -16.45 10.53
N PHE A 238 -3.24 -17.44 9.65
CA PHE A 238 -4.22 -17.60 8.57
C PHE A 238 -5.38 -18.54 8.89
N ARG A 239 -5.37 -19.25 10.02
CA ARG A 239 -6.44 -20.20 10.39
C ARG A 239 -7.79 -19.50 10.49
N ARG A 240 -7.86 -18.38 11.20
CA ARG A 240 -9.11 -17.61 11.37
C ARG A 240 -9.62 -17.05 10.04
N LEU A 241 -8.71 -16.57 9.17
CA LEU A 241 -9.10 -16.15 7.83
C LEU A 241 -9.71 -17.31 7.05
N GLY A 242 -9.09 -18.49 7.11
CA GLY A 242 -9.60 -19.69 6.44
C GLY A 242 -10.97 -20.14 6.96
N GLU A 243 -11.24 -19.99 8.26
CA GLU A 243 -12.54 -20.29 8.86
C GLU A 243 -13.64 -19.30 8.41
N LEU A 244 -13.32 -18.01 8.34
CA LEU A 244 -14.28 -16.95 8.02
C LEU A 244 -14.44 -16.70 6.52
N ARG A 245 -13.35 -16.88 5.76
CA ARG A 245 -13.25 -16.59 4.31
C ARG A 245 -12.42 -17.64 3.59
N PRO A 246 -12.92 -18.89 3.47
CA PRO A 246 -12.13 -20.03 2.96
C PRO A 246 -11.62 -19.84 1.53
N HIS A 247 -12.25 -18.98 0.74
CA HIS A 247 -11.88 -18.69 -0.65
C HIS A 247 -11.02 -17.43 -0.80
N SER A 248 -10.63 -16.78 0.31
CA SER A 248 -9.79 -15.58 0.26
C SER A 248 -8.34 -15.94 -0.03
N PRO A 249 -7.64 -15.20 -0.91
CA PRO A 249 -6.19 -15.34 -1.02
C PRO A 249 -5.53 -14.93 0.29
N LYS A 250 -4.44 -15.60 0.63
CA LYS A 250 -3.65 -15.32 1.83
C LYS A 250 -2.57 -14.30 1.50
N MET A 251 -2.50 -13.23 2.30
CA MET A 251 -1.46 -12.22 2.21
C MET A 251 -1.07 -11.68 3.58
N CYS A 252 0.23 -11.66 3.86
CA CYS A 252 0.82 -10.87 4.92
C CYS A 252 1.18 -9.49 4.38
N SER A 253 0.40 -8.46 4.72
CA SER A 253 0.60 -7.11 4.18
C SER A 253 1.71 -6.34 4.88
N GLU A 254 2.09 -6.77 6.09
CA GLU A 254 3.31 -6.34 6.77
C GLU A 254 3.97 -7.55 7.44
N PHE A 255 5.04 -8.05 6.84
CA PHE A 255 5.89 -9.04 7.48
C PHE A 255 7.07 -8.34 8.13
N TRP A 256 7.02 -8.20 9.45
CA TRP A 256 8.01 -7.43 10.21
C TRP A 256 9.31 -8.21 10.36
N SER A 257 10.37 -7.71 9.72
CA SER A 257 11.71 -8.29 9.79
C SER A 257 12.50 -7.90 11.06
N GLY A 258 12.02 -6.89 11.78
CA GLY A 258 12.60 -6.34 13.00
C GLY A 258 11.53 -5.71 13.87
N TRP A 259 11.95 -4.75 14.69
CA TRP A 259 11.08 -3.91 15.50
C TRP A 259 11.67 -2.50 15.59
N PHE A 260 10.89 -1.52 16.05
CA PHE A 260 11.38 -0.18 16.24
C PHE A 260 12.14 -0.03 17.57
N ASP A 261 13.12 0.86 17.60
CA ASP A 261 13.79 1.27 18.83
C ASP A 261 12.95 2.27 19.61
N GLU A 262 13.09 2.25 20.92
CA GLU A 262 12.52 3.24 21.81
C GLU A 262 13.63 4.02 22.52
N TRP A 263 13.40 5.32 22.78
CA TRP A 263 14.34 6.14 23.52
C TRP A 263 14.61 5.56 24.91
N GLY A 264 15.90 5.41 25.24
CA GLY A 264 16.32 4.88 26.54
C GLY A 264 16.20 3.37 26.72
N ARG A 265 15.81 2.63 25.68
CA ARG A 265 15.79 1.17 25.66
C ARG A 265 17.01 0.60 24.92
N PRO A 266 17.39 -0.67 25.17
CA PRO A 266 18.34 -1.37 24.32
C PRO A 266 17.89 -1.39 22.87
N HIS A 267 18.87 -1.37 21.94
CA HIS A 267 18.61 -1.51 20.52
C HIS A 267 17.92 -2.85 20.20
N GLU A 268 16.82 -2.79 19.47
CA GLU A 268 16.06 -3.97 19.06
C GLU A 268 16.79 -4.75 17.95
N THR A 269 16.93 -6.03 18.14
CA THR A 269 17.57 -6.93 17.17
C THR A 269 16.72 -8.17 16.95
N ARG A 270 16.76 -8.70 15.74
CA ARG A 270 16.12 -9.96 15.37
C ARG A 270 17.11 -10.83 14.59
N ASP A 271 17.02 -12.14 14.79
CA ASP A 271 17.79 -13.09 14.01
C ASP A 271 17.31 -13.08 12.55
N SER A 272 18.25 -12.81 11.62
CA SER A 272 17.97 -12.77 10.18
C SER A 272 17.45 -14.11 9.63
N HIS A 273 17.80 -15.24 10.24
CA HIS A 273 17.29 -16.56 9.85
C HIS A 273 15.78 -16.66 10.02
N LEU A 274 15.21 -16.08 11.09
CA LEU A 274 13.76 -16.06 11.30
C LEU A 274 13.01 -15.35 10.17
N MET A 275 13.59 -14.26 9.62
CA MET A 275 13.02 -13.58 8.48
C MET A 275 13.07 -14.45 7.22
N VAL A 276 14.22 -15.03 6.94
CA VAL A 276 14.41 -15.88 5.74
C VAL A 276 13.52 -17.11 5.78
N ASP A 277 13.40 -17.75 6.94
CA ASP A 277 12.57 -18.95 7.12
C ASP A 277 11.07 -18.60 6.97
N GLY A 278 10.62 -17.51 7.56
CA GLY A 278 9.24 -17.04 7.38
C GLY A 278 8.90 -16.69 5.94
N LEU A 279 9.81 -16.00 5.20
CA LEU A 279 9.61 -15.72 3.78
C LEU A 279 9.57 -17.01 2.95
N ARG A 280 10.46 -17.96 3.22
CA ARG A 280 10.48 -19.26 2.55
C ARG A 280 9.17 -20.02 2.79
N GLU A 281 8.73 -20.09 4.04
CA GLU A 281 7.48 -20.76 4.39
C GLU A 281 6.26 -20.13 3.69
N MET A 282 6.18 -18.80 3.65
CA MET A 282 5.11 -18.11 2.92
C MET A 282 5.15 -18.41 1.42
N MET A 283 6.34 -18.39 0.81
CA MET A 283 6.49 -18.72 -0.61
C MET A 283 6.11 -20.18 -0.91
N ASP A 284 6.54 -21.13 -0.08
CA ASP A 284 6.23 -22.55 -0.24
C ASP A 284 4.73 -22.84 -0.12
N LYS A 285 4.03 -22.05 0.70
CA LYS A 285 2.56 -22.12 0.87
C LYS A 285 1.78 -21.26 -0.13
N GLY A 286 2.44 -20.57 -1.07
CA GLY A 286 1.80 -19.68 -2.04
C GLY A 286 1.18 -18.43 -1.41
N ILE A 287 1.61 -18.02 -0.21
CA ILE A 287 1.14 -16.84 0.50
C ILE A 287 1.86 -15.60 -0.04
N SER A 288 1.09 -14.58 -0.40
CA SER A 288 1.60 -13.27 -0.77
C SER A 288 2.11 -12.50 0.44
N PHE A 289 3.10 -11.63 0.25
CA PHE A 289 3.65 -10.83 1.36
C PHE A 289 4.13 -9.45 0.93
N SER A 290 4.20 -8.53 1.89
CA SER A 290 4.97 -7.29 1.83
C SER A 290 5.99 -7.28 2.97
N LEU A 291 7.28 -7.24 2.63
CA LEU A 291 8.36 -7.19 3.63
C LEU A 291 8.43 -5.79 4.24
N TYR A 292 8.12 -5.69 5.51
CA TYR A 292 8.04 -4.42 6.24
C TYR A 292 9.22 -4.27 7.21
N MET A 293 10.14 -3.33 6.99
CA MET A 293 10.32 -2.56 5.77
C MET A 293 11.50 -3.12 5.00
N THR A 294 11.39 -3.19 3.69
CA THR A 294 12.52 -3.58 2.83
C THR A 294 13.60 -2.49 2.82
N HIS A 295 13.19 -1.23 2.91
CA HIS A 295 14.07 -0.09 3.05
C HIS A 295 13.48 0.94 4.02
N GLY A 296 14.07 1.05 5.22
CA GLY A 296 13.62 1.97 6.26
C GLY A 296 13.83 3.44 5.90
N GLY A 297 14.97 3.78 5.31
CA GLY A 297 15.31 5.16 4.95
C GLY A 297 15.65 6.04 6.14
N THR A 298 15.42 7.35 6.01
CA THR A 298 15.78 8.35 7.02
C THR A 298 14.55 9.18 7.42
N ASN A 299 14.30 9.31 8.71
CA ASN A 299 13.33 10.26 9.23
C ASN A 299 14.02 11.63 9.33
N TRP A 300 13.79 12.48 8.32
CA TRP A 300 14.36 13.82 8.27
C TRP A 300 13.70 14.74 9.29
N SER A 301 14.49 15.61 9.94
CA SER A 301 13.97 16.62 10.86
C SER A 301 13.10 16.02 11.98
N HIS A 302 11.82 16.38 12.04
CA HIS A 302 10.85 16.00 13.08
C HIS A 302 9.91 14.84 12.66
N TRP A 303 10.20 14.13 11.56
CA TRP A 303 9.29 13.11 11.05
C TRP A 303 9.35 11.77 11.79
N ALA A 304 10.31 11.56 12.69
CA ALA A 304 10.31 10.35 13.51
C ALA A 304 9.10 10.35 14.45
N GLY A 305 8.34 9.27 14.44
CA GLY A 305 7.29 9.02 15.42
C GLY A 305 7.88 8.79 16.81
N ALA A 306 7.08 9.00 17.84
CA ALA A 306 7.41 8.65 19.22
C ALA A 306 6.29 7.80 19.80
N ASN A 307 6.65 6.63 20.34
CA ASN A 307 5.76 5.84 21.16
C ASN A 307 5.95 6.27 22.63
N THR A 308 4.87 6.63 23.29
CA THR A 308 4.89 6.84 24.72
C THR A 308 4.86 5.47 25.41
N PRO A 309 5.70 5.24 26.44
CA PRO A 309 5.51 4.09 27.31
C PRO A 309 4.10 4.17 27.90
N GLY A 310 3.34 3.08 27.77
CA GLY A 310 2.00 2.94 28.34
C GLY A 310 2.00 3.00 29.87
#